data_208ecc2a640d675f3aa27ff73a604836
#
_entry.id   208ecc2a640d675f3aa27ff73a604836
#
_cell.length_a   1.000
_cell.length_b   1.000
_cell.length_c   1.000
_cell.angle_alpha   90.00
_cell.angle_beta   90.00
_cell.angle_gamma   90.00
#
_symmetry.space_group_name_H-M   'P 1'
#
loop_
_entity.id
_entity.type
_entity.pdbx_description
1 polymer ?
#
loop_
_entity_poly.entity_id
_entity_poly.type
_entity_poly.pdbx_seq_one_letter_code
_entity_poly.pdbx_strand_id
1 'polypeptide(L)' 'MSKLRQSDEDYLETILILSKRGEVRSNDIANEMNLSKPSVSRAMGILKNGGFIKVDKDGYITFTEKGNS' A
#
# COMPACT_ATOMS: atom_id res chain seq x y z
N MET A 1 18.63 -8.11 2.79
CA MET A 1 18.03 -7.50 3.99
C MET A 1 17.01 -6.46 3.57
N SER A 2 15.83 -6.51 4.14
CA SER A 2 14.78 -5.54 3.82
C SER A 2 15.09 -4.18 4.44
N LYS A 3 14.86 -3.12 3.69
CA LYS A 3 14.98 -1.76 4.20
C LYS A 3 13.67 -1.26 4.76
N LEU A 4 12.62 -2.06 4.63
CA LEU A 4 11.29 -1.69 5.11
C LEU A 4 11.12 -2.08 6.55
N ARG A 5 10.34 -1.28 7.27
CA ARG A 5 9.89 -1.65 8.59
C ARG A 5 8.85 -2.75 8.45
N GLN A 6 8.63 -3.50 9.52
CA GLN A 6 7.62 -4.54 9.50
C GLN A 6 6.24 -3.97 9.17
N SER A 7 5.93 -2.79 9.67
CA SER A 7 4.65 -2.15 9.37
C SER A 7 4.50 -1.86 7.89
N ASP A 8 5.58 -1.46 7.21
CA ASP A 8 5.54 -1.21 5.78
C ASP A 8 5.30 -2.51 5.01
N GLU A 9 5.92 -3.59 5.47
CA GLU A 9 5.72 -4.91 4.86
C GLU A 9 4.28 -5.38 5.06
N ASP A 10 3.69 -5.11 6.21
CA ASP A 10 2.30 -5.44 6.47
C ASP A 10 1.37 -4.69 5.52
N TYR A 11 1.66 -3.42 5.26
CA TYR A 11 0.91 -2.65 4.28
C TYR A 11 0.99 -3.27 2.90
N LEU A 12 2.20 -3.63 2.47
CA LEU A 12 2.38 -4.24 1.15
C LEU A 12 1.64 -5.56 1.04
N GLU A 13 1.68 -6.37 2.08
CA GLU A 13 0.97 -7.64 2.10
C GLU A 13 -0.54 -7.41 2.00
N THR A 14 -1.05 -6.44 2.74
CA THR A 14 -2.48 -6.11 2.69
C THR A 14 -2.88 -5.64 1.30
N ILE A 15 -2.06 -4.80 0.68
CA ILE A 15 -2.33 -4.34 -0.67
C ILE A 15 -2.38 -5.53 -1.64
N LEU A 16 -1.45 -6.45 -1.49
CA LEU A 16 -1.42 -7.64 -2.35
C LEU A 16 -2.69 -8.47 -2.20
N ILE A 17 -3.11 -8.70 -0.97
CA ILE A 17 -4.32 -9.46 -0.70
C ILE A 17 -5.54 -8.79 -1.31
N LEU A 18 -5.68 -7.49 -1.09
CA LEU A 18 -6.82 -6.75 -1.60
C LEU A 18 -6.80 -6.64 -3.12
N SER A 19 -5.61 -6.54 -3.72
CA SER A 19 -5.50 -6.44 -5.17
C SER A 19 -5.99 -7.70 -5.88
N LYS A 20 -5.95 -8.83 -5.21
CA LYS A 20 -6.48 -10.08 -5.77
C LYS A 20 -8.00 -10.09 -5.82
N ARG A 21 -8.63 -9.24 -5.02
CA ARG A 21 -10.10 -9.12 -5.00
C ARG A 21 -10.60 -8.04 -5.95
N GLY A 22 -9.72 -7.12 -6.35
CA GLY A 22 -10.08 -6.02 -7.21
C GLY A 22 -9.18 -4.82 -6.99
N GLU A 23 -9.69 -3.64 -7.31
CA GLU A 23 -8.92 -2.41 -7.18
C GLU A 23 -8.80 -2.01 -5.71
N VAL A 24 -7.67 -1.40 -5.37
CA VAL A 24 -7.33 -1.06 -3.99
C VAL A 24 -7.15 0.44 -3.86
N ARG A 25 -7.73 1.00 -2.81
CA ARG A 25 -7.53 2.39 -2.43
C ARG A 25 -7.04 2.43 -0.99
N SER A 26 -6.48 3.57 -0.58
CA SER A 26 -6.03 3.72 0.80
C SER A 26 -7.15 3.49 1.81
N ASN A 27 -8.38 3.85 1.45
CA ASN A 27 -9.54 3.63 2.29
C ASN A 27 -9.78 2.13 2.55
N ASP A 28 -9.57 1.32 1.52
CA ASP A 28 -9.72 -0.13 1.66
C ASP A 28 -8.68 -0.69 2.61
N ILE A 29 -7.46 -0.16 2.53
CA ILE A 29 -6.39 -0.59 3.42
C ILE A 29 -6.71 -0.19 4.85
N ALA A 30 -7.20 1.03 5.06
CA ALA A 30 -7.56 1.50 6.39
C ALA A 30 -8.62 0.60 7.02
N ASN A 31 -9.62 0.22 6.24
CA ASN A 31 -10.68 -0.67 6.73
C ASN A 31 -10.14 -2.05 7.04
N GLU A 32 -9.32 -2.59 6.16
CA GLU A 32 -8.79 -3.94 6.32
C GLU A 32 -7.86 -4.04 7.54
N MET A 33 -7.04 -3.03 7.75
CA MET A 33 -6.07 -3.03 8.84
C MET A 33 -6.59 -2.36 10.11
N ASN A 34 -7.80 -1.84 10.05
CA ASN A 34 -8.43 -1.14 11.17
C ASN A 34 -7.57 0.02 11.66
N LEU A 35 -7.09 0.81 10.71
CA LEU A 35 -6.25 1.97 10.98
C LEU A 35 -6.94 3.24 10.53
N SER A 36 -6.46 4.38 11.05
CA SER A 36 -7.00 5.66 10.64
C SER A 36 -6.57 6.01 9.22
N LYS A 37 -7.41 6.77 8.51
CA LYS A 37 -7.08 7.20 7.16
C LYS A 37 -5.79 8.01 7.08
N PRO A 38 -5.54 8.97 8.00
CA PRO A 38 -4.28 9.72 7.96
C PRO A 38 -3.04 8.83 8.10
N SER A 39 -3.12 7.81 8.95
CA SER A 39 -2.00 6.88 9.13
C SER A 39 -1.71 6.10 7.85
N VAL A 40 -2.76 5.60 7.21
CA VAL A 40 -2.62 4.85 5.97
C VAL A 40 -2.13 5.76 4.85
N SER A 41 -2.67 6.97 4.77
CA SER A 41 -2.26 7.93 3.75
C SER A 41 -0.77 8.24 3.84
N ARG A 42 -0.27 8.41 5.07
CA ARG A 42 1.16 8.64 5.30
C ARG A 42 1.98 7.44 4.85
N ALA A 43 1.54 6.24 5.23
CA ALA A 43 2.25 5.02 4.86
C ALA A 43 2.28 4.84 3.34
N MET A 44 1.17 5.12 2.68
CA MET A 44 1.12 5.03 1.22
C MET A 44 2.07 6.02 0.58
N GLY A 45 2.19 7.22 1.14
CA GLY A 45 3.14 8.21 0.65
C GLY A 45 4.57 7.72 0.76
N ILE A 46 4.92 7.08 1.87
CA ILE A 46 6.26 6.52 2.08
C ILE A 46 6.55 5.43 1.06
N LEU A 47 5.60 4.51 0.87
CA LEU A 47 5.77 3.41 -0.08
C LEU A 47 5.85 3.91 -1.52
N LYS A 48 5.06 4.93 -1.85
CA LYS A 48 5.08 5.52 -3.17
C LYS A 48 6.43 6.19 -3.44
N ASN A 49 6.94 6.95 -2.47
CA ASN A 49 8.24 7.61 -2.59
C ASN A 49 9.38 6.60 -2.68
N GLY A 50 9.22 5.47 -2.03
CA GLY A 50 10.21 4.40 -2.10
C GLY A 50 10.17 3.60 -3.40
N GLY A 51 9.16 3.85 -4.23
CA GLY A 51 9.03 3.17 -5.51
C GLY A 51 8.38 1.80 -5.44
N PHE A 52 7.75 1.46 -4.32
CA PHE A 52 7.11 0.15 -4.16
C PHE A 52 5.72 0.10 -4.74
N ILE A 53 5.02 1.22 -4.74
CA ILE A 53 3.65 1.30 -5.25
C ILE A 53 3.48 2.53 -6.11
N LYS A 54 2.41 2.52 -6.90
CA LYS A 54 1.96 3.67 -7.67
C LYS A 54 0.52 3.97 -7.27
N VAL A 55 0.19 5.25 -7.25
CA VAL A 55 -1.19 5.69 -7.02
C VAL A 55 -1.60 6.49 -8.25
N ASP A 56 -2.66 6.06 -8.92
CA ASP A 56 -3.11 6.78 -10.11
C ASP A 56 -3.98 7.98 -9.72
N LYS A 57 -4.45 8.70 -10.74
CA LYS A 57 -5.24 9.91 -10.52
C LYS A 57 -6.57 9.63 -9.83
N ASP A 58 -7.06 8.40 -9.93
CA ASP A 58 -8.32 8.00 -9.30
C ASP A 58 -8.11 7.48 -7.88
N GLY A 59 -6.85 7.41 -7.45
CA GLY A 59 -6.53 6.96 -6.10
C GLY A 59 -6.34 5.46 -5.98
N TYR A 60 -6.34 4.74 -7.08
CA TYR A 60 -6.11 3.30 -7.06
C TYR A 60 -4.63 3.01 -6.87
N ILE A 61 -4.35 2.04 -6.02
CA ILE A 61 -2.99 1.66 -5.66
C ILE A 61 -2.62 0.39 -6.40
N THR A 62 -1.46 0.41 -7.05
CA THR A 62 -0.94 -0.76 -7.75
C THR A 62 0.53 -0.94 -7.38
N PHE A 63 1.02 -2.16 -7.52
CA PHE A 63 2.43 -2.42 -7.29
C PHE A 63 3.25 -1.96 -8.48
N THR A 64 4.44 -1.46 -8.17
CA THR A 64 5.45 -1.25 -9.19
C THR A 64 6.20 -2.57 -9.36
N GLU A 65 7.07 -2.61 -10.34
CA GLU A 65 7.93 -3.76 -10.54
C GLU A 65 8.76 -4.06 -9.29
N LYS A 66 9.23 -3.00 -8.62
CA LYS A 66 10.02 -3.14 -7.41
C LYS A 66 9.20 -3.71 -6.26
N GLY A 67 7.97 -3.25 -6.12
CA GLY A 67 7.11 -3.71 -5.03
C GLY A 67 6.59 -5.12 -5.24
N ASN A 68 6.59 -5.60 -6.46
CA ASN A 68 6.04 -6.90 -6.81
C ASN A 68 7.09 -8.00 -6.91
N SER A 69 8.32 -7.64 -6.71
CA SER A 69 9.41 -8.62 -6.83
C SER A 69 9.64 -9.42 -5.56
#